data_5352814c298078a4182b106f56ca7e9c
#
_entry.id   5352814c298078a4182b106f56ca7e9c
#
_cell.length_a   1.000
_cell.length_b   1.000
_cell.length_c   1.000
_cell.angle_alpha   90.00
_cell.angle_beta   90.00
_cell.angle_gamma   90.00
#
_symmetry.space_group_name_H-M   'P 1'
#
loop_
_entity.id
_entity.type
_entity.pdbx_description
1 polymer ?
#
loop_
_entity_poly.entity_id
_entity_poly.type
_entity_poly.pdbx_seq_one_letter_code
_entity_poly.pdbx_strand_id
1 'polypeptide(L)'
;TINKIIYERRLYIMIRKVPVPTAGVMLGLAALGNLLAPYSMILKYACGISSAFLGVLLFSKIILHPQMMKNDLNGNSIFASVFATFFMAIMQLCTYTFPFAPIASEVVWYGAICSHFMLMAWFTYRYIINFELRDVFPTYFIAYVGIVVASVTAPTFNHHNLGEYIFWFGFTMYMILFALVTIRYCSKHAIAEPAKPLFCIYTAPMSLSLAGYLACVADKSLIMIVIMQILAQGLFVAVLTQMPKLLKLKFYPSYAAFTFPFVITAIALRQTVSYLNEINIAVPSILNCVVGVETILAT
;
A
#
# COMPACT_ATOMS: atom_id res chain seq x y z
N THR A 1 25.96 -26.75 21.81
CA THR A 1 25.26 -27.39 20.68
C THR A 1 23.75 -27.49 20.94
N ILE A 2 23.31 -27.96 22.12
CA ILE A 2 21.87 -28.13 22.47
C ILE A 2 21.15 -26.79 22.50
N ASN A 3 21.70 -25.75 23.12
CA ASN A 3 21.10 -24.42 23.16
C ASN A 3 20.92 -23.80 21.77
N LYS A 4 21.83 -24.07 20.80
CA LYS A 4 21.72 -23.63 19.42
C LYS A 4 20.53 -24.32 18.72
N ILE A 5 20.38 -25.62 18.90
CA ILE A 5 19.26 -26.39 18.32
C ILE A 5 17.90 -25.93 18.87
N ILE A 6 17.83 -25.64 20.18
CA ILE A 6 16.60 -25.12 20.81
C ILE A 6 16.29 -23.73 20.28
N TYR A 7 17.28 -22.86 20.11
CA TYR A 7 17.10 -21.52 19.56
C TYR A 7 16.61 -21.55 18.10
N GLU A 8 17.26 -22.34 17.24
CA GLU A 8 16.86 -22.52 15.85
C GLU A 8 15.44 -23.05 15.72
N ARG A 9 15.06 -24.02 16.54
CA ARG A 9 13.70 -24.58 16.57
C ARG A 9 12.66 -23.55 17.03
N ARG A 10 12.99 -22.72 18.02
CA ARG A 10 12.11 -21.62 18.48
C ARG A 10 11.93 -20.56 17.40
N LEU A 11 13.02 -20.14 16.73
CA LEU A 11 12.97 -19.17 15.65
C LEU A 11 12.13 -19.69 14.47
N TYR A 12 12.32 -20.95 14.07
CA TYR A 12 11.54 -21.61 13.04
C TYR A 12 10.02 -21.60 13.35
N ILE A 13 9.65 -21.88 14.59
CA ILE A 13 8.24 -21.85 15.05
C ILE A 13 7.69 -20.40 15.07
N MET A 14 8.50 -19.41 15.44
CA MET A 14 8.10 -18.01 15.45
C MET A 14 7.85 -17.48 14.03
N ILE A 15 8.74 -17.77 13.09
CA ILE A 15 8.62 -17.38 11.68
C ILE A 15 7.34 -17.96 11.06
N ARG A 16 6.98 -19.19 11.39
CA ARG A 16 5.74 -19.83 10.95
C ARG A 16 4.49 -19.02 11.30
N LYS A 17 4.49 -18.33 12.45
CA LYS A 17 3.33 -17.57 12.96
C LYS A 17 3.17 -16.18 12.34
N VAL A 18 4.13 -15.69 11.55
CA VAL A 18 4.05 -14.36 10.90
C VAL A 18 2.86 -14.34 9.94
N PRO A 19 1.84 -13.47 10.14
CA PRO A 19 0.68 -13.43 9.27
C PRO A 19 0.99 -12.68 7.97
N VAL A 20 0.34 -13.06 6.86
CA VAL A 20 0.50 -12.39 5.55
C VAL A 20 0.22 -10.87 5.62
N PRO A 21 -0.79 -10.39 6.38
CA PRO A 21 -1.04 -8.94 6.53
C PRO A 21 0.10 -8.13 7.13
N THR A 22 1.14 -8.75 7.71
CA THR A 22 2.38 -8.06 8.11
C THR A 22 3.00 -7.28 6.94
N ALA A 23 2.82 -7.75 5.69
CA ALA A 23 3.24 -7.03 4.50
C ALA A 23 2.59 -5.63 4.37
N GLY A 24 1.33 -5.48 4.83
CA GLY A 24 0.66 -4.18 4.87
C GLY A 24 1.30 -3.21 5.87
N VAL A 25 1.68 -3.71 7.06
CA VAL A 25 2.41 -2.91 8.06
C VAL A 25 3.80 -2.53 7.54
N MET A 26 4.50 -3.47 6.89
CA MET A 26 5.78 -3.22 6.23
C MET A 26 5.67 -2.06 5.23
N LEU A 27 4.66 -2.08 4.37
CA LEU A 27 4.40 -1.01 3.40
C LEU A 27 4.07 0.31 4.10
N GLY A 28 3.20 0.28 5.12
CA GLY A 28 2.83 1.45 5.90
C GLY A 28 4.06 2.14 6.51
N LEU A 29 4.96 1.38 7.15
CA LEU A 29 6.19 1.89 7.73
C LEU A 29 7.14 2.48 6.67
N ALA A 30 7.35 1.80 5.55
CA ALA A 30 8.20 2.31 4.47
C ALA A 30 7.66 3.64 3.91
N ALA A 31 6.35 3.74 3.68
CA ALA A 31 5.72 4.97 3.21
C ALA A 31 5.74 6.07 4.29
N LEU A 32 5.50 5.72 5.56
CA LEU A 32 5.53 6.66 6.69
C LEU A 32 6.90 7.32 6.83
N GLY A 33 7.98 6.56 6.73
CA GLY A 33 9.31 7.15 6.78
C GLY A 33 9.57 8.14 5.64
N ASN A 34 9.05 7.86 4.42
CA ASN A 34 9.11 8.82 3.31
C ASN A 34 8.23 10.05 3.57
N LEU A 35 7.06 9.88 4.21
CA LEU A 35 6.21 10.99 4.66
C LEU A 35 6.93 11.88 5.68
N LEU A 36 7.67 11.28 6.61
CA LEU A 36 8.36 11.98 7.70
C LEU A 36 9.75 12.51 7.32
N ALA A 37 10.28 12.14 6.15
CA ALA A 37 11.61 12.54 5.70
C ALA A 37 11.90 14.07 5.78
N PRO A 38 10.96 14.97 5.42
CA PRO A 38 11.18 16.42 5.54
C PRO A 38 11.30 16.92 6.98
N TYR A 39 10.75 16.17 7.94
CA TYR A 39 10.80 16.55 9.36
C TYR A 39 12.01 15.97 10.07
N SER A 40 12.38 14.70 9.75
CA SER A 40 13.52 14.03 10.39
C SER A 40 14.01 12.84 9.58
N MET A 41 15.27 12.88 9.17
CA MET A 41 15.94 11.75 8.53
C MET A 41 16.09 10.54 9.48
N ILE A 42 16.18 10.78 10.79
CA ILE A 42 16.24 9.70 11.78
C ILE A 42 14.94 8.91 11.78
N LEU A 43 13.79 9.60 11.79
CA LEU A 43 12.48 8.95 11.70
C LEU A 43 12.31 8.20 10.37
N LYS A 44 12.76 8.78 9.25
CA LYS A 44 12.77 8.11 7.97
C LYS A 44 13.47 6.76 8.06
N TYR A 45 14.73 6.74 8.48
CA TYR A 45 15.51 5.50 8.53
C TYR A 45 15.03 4.53 9.62
N ALA A 46 14.54 5.02 10.76
CA ALA A 46 13.93 4.15 11.78
C ALA A 46 12.72 3.39 11.23
N CYS A 47 11.82 4.06 10.52
CA CYS A 47 10.68 3.43 9.84
C CYS A 47 11.16 2.45 8.74
N GLY A 48 12.16 2.84 7.95
CA GLY A 48 12.72 2.00 6.89
C GLY A 48 13.35 0.71 7.44
N ILE A 49 14.15 0.81 8.52
CA ILE A 49 14.76 -0.35 9.18
C ILE A 49 13.68 -1.27 9.78
N SER A 50 12.66 -0.71 10.42
CA SER A 50 11.54 -1.48 10.97
C SER A 50 10.76 -2.20 9.85
N SER A 51 10.52 -1.51 8.74
CA SER A 51 9.90 -2.11 7.55
C SER A 51 10.76 -3.24 6.97
N ALA A 52 12.07 -3.02 6.80
CA ALA A 52 12.99 -4.04 6.30
C ALA A 52 13.05 -5.27 7.23
N PHE A 53 13.03 -5.06 8.54
CA PHE A 53 12.96 -6.16 9.52
C PHE A 53 11.71 -7.02 9.32
N LEU A 54 10.52 -6.41 9.18
CA LEU A 54 9.29 -7.14 8.89
C LEU A 54 9.38 -7.87 7.53
N GLY A 55 10.02 -7.23 6.55
CA GLY A 55 10.29 -7.84 5.24
C GLY A 55 11.15 -9.10 5.35
N VAL A 56 12.22 -9.07 6.15
CA VAL A 56 13.08 -10.24 6.41
C VAL A 56 12.28 -11.38 7.07
N LEU A 57 11.43 -11.07 8.05
CA LEU A 57 10.59 -12.07 8.70
C LEU A 57 9.62 -12.74 7.70
N LEU A 58 8.97 -11.95 6.86
CA LEU A 58 8.04 -12.47 5.87
C LEU A 58 8.75 -13.25 4.76
N PHE A 59 9.89 -12.76 4.29
CA PHE A 59 10.73 -13.46 3.31
C PHE A 59 11.26 -14.79 3.87
N SER A 60 11.66 -14.82 5.15
CA SER A 60 12.04 -16.04 5.84
C SER A 60 10.89 -17.05 5.88
N LYS A 61 9.63 -16.59 6.10
CA LYS A 61 8.45 -17.46 6.04
C LYS A 61 8.25 -18.06 4.64
N ILE A 62 8.45 -17.26 3.57
CA ILE A 62 8.33 -17.75 2.19
C ILE A 62 9.33 -18.88 1.92
N ILE A 63 10.58 -18.75 2.40
CA ILE A 63 11.64 -19.73 2.18
C ILE A 63 11.47 -20.96 3.07
N LEU A 64 11.22 -20.77 4.36
CA LEU A 64 11.19 -21.85 5.35
C LEU A 64 9.87 -22.61 5.39
N HIS A 65 8.76 -21.97 4.99
CA HIS A 65 7.42 -22.53 5.03
C HIS A 65 6.64 -22.32 3.72
N PRO A 66 7.19 -22.69 2.53
CA PRO A 66 6.60 -22.39 1.24
C PRO A 66 5.21 -23.01 1.06
N GLN A 67 5.02 -24.25 1.56
CA GLN A 67 3.72 -24.92 1.47
C GLN A 67 2.63 -24.22 2.28
N MET A 68 2.98 -23.69 3.45
CA MET A 68 2.04 -22.93 4.28
C MET A 68 1.67 -21.63 3.59
N MET A 69 2.66 -20.91 3.04
CA MET A 69 2.42 -19.68 2.28
C MET A 69 1.52 -19.93 1.06
N LYS A 70 1.78 -21.01 0.32
CA LYS A 70 0.94 -21.43 -0.80
C LYS A 70 -0.50 -21.72 -0.36
N ASN A 71 -0.69 -22.40 0.76
CA ASN A 71 -2.02 -22.68 1.30
C ASN A 71 -2.74 -21.41 1.74
N ASP A 72 -2.05 -20.49 2.43
CA ASP A 72 -2.59 -19.20 2.85
C ASP A 72 -3.09 -18.39 1.62
N LEU A 73 -2.30 -18.32 0.55
CA LEU A 73 -2.63 -17.56 -0.66
C LEU A 73 -3.73 -18.24 -1.51
N ASN A 74 -3.72 -19.57 -1.64
CA ASN A 74 -4.74 -20.30 -2.42
C ASN A 74 -6.09 -20.40 -1.73
N GLY A 75 -6.09 -20.35 -0.41
CA GLY A 75 -7.30 -20.55 0.41
C GLY A 75 -8.09 -19.26 0.70
N ASN A 76 -7.51 -18.08 0.44
CA ASN A 76 -8.13 -16.82 0.84
C ASN A 76 -7.75 -15.67 -0.10
N SER A 77 -8.75 -15.11 -0.82
CA SER A 77 -8.56 -13.99 -1.73
C SER A 77 -8.02 -12.72 -1.05
N ILE A 78 -8.37 -12.51 0.24
CA ILE A 78 -7.86 -11.39 1.03
C ILE A 78 -6.35 -11.54 1.24
N PHE A 79 -5.86 -12.71 1.65
CA PHE A 79 -4.43 -12.92 1.85
C PHE A 79 -3.65 -12.86 0.54
N ALA A 80 -4.21 -13.42 -0.54
CA ALA A 80 -3.63 -13.38 -1.86
C ALA A 80 -3.42 -11.94 -2.36
N SER A 81 -4.44 -11.11 -2.26
CA SER A 81 -4.38 -9.70 -2.70
C SER A 81 -3.54 -8.84 -1.76
N VAL A 82 -3.63 -9.04 -0.44
CA VAL A 82 -2.81 -8.29 0.54
C VAL A 82 -1.32 -8.60 0.38
N PHE A 83 -0.96 -9.80 -0.09
CA PHE A 83 0.45 -10.14 -0.30
C PHE A 83 1.15 -9.21 -1.32
N ALA A 84 0.42 -8.58 -2.23
CA ALA A 84 0.99 -7.58 -3.13
C ALA A 84 1.65 -6.40 -2.39
N THR A 85 1.21 -6.07 -1.16
CA THR A 85 1.86 -5.05 -0.33
C THR A 85 3.32 -5.36 -0.01
N PHE A 86 3.72 -6.63 -0.05
CA PHE A 86 5.12 -7.02 0.11
C PHE A 86 6.00 -6.45 -1.01
N PHE A 87 5.58 -6.58 -2.26
CA PHE A 87 6.31 -6.03 -3.40
C PHE A 87 6.25 -4.50 -3.43
N MET A 88 5.10 -3.92 -3.08
CA MET A 88 4.95 -2.47 -2.93
C MET A 88 5.92 -1.90 -1.88
N ALA A 89 6.08 -2.59 -0.75
CA ALA A 89 7.01 -2.19 0.30
C ALA A 89 8.47 -2.30 -0.15
N ILE A 90 8.82 -3.34 -0.93
CA ILE A 90 10.16 -3.45 -1.53
C ILE A 90 10.43 -2.27 -2.45
N MET A 91 9.48 -1.89 -3.34
CA MET A 91 9.62 -0.70 -4.20
C MET A 91 9.89 0.57 -3.38
N GLN A 92 9.17 0.75 -2.27
CA GLN A 92 9.42 1.88 -1.35
C GLN A 92 10.79 1.81 -0.69
N LEU A 93 11.21 0.63 -0.19
CA LEU A 93 12.51 0.44 0.45
C LEU A 93 13.69 0.65 -0.53
N CYS A 94 13.50 0.39 -1.81
CA CYS A 94 14.51 0.70 -2.83
C CYS A 94 14.84 2.20 -2.89
N THR A 95 13.90 3.09 -2.57
CA THR A 95 14.17 4.54 -2.49
C THR A 95 15.07 4.91 -1.31
N TYR A 96 15.12 4.11 -0.25
CA TYR A 96 16.00 4.30 0.91
C TYR A 96 17.43 3.85 0.62
N THR A 97 17.57 2.77 -0.15
CA THR A 97 18.88 2.17 -0.46
C THR A 97 19.53 2.81 -1.68
N PHE A 98 18.76 3.49 -2.53
CA PHE A 98 19.24 4.12 -3.76
C PHE A 98 20.45 5.04 -3.55
N PRO A 99 20.52 5.91 -2.51
CA PRO A 99 21.68 6.79 -2.31
C PRO A 99 22.97 6.03 -2.02
N PHE A 100 22.90 4.77 -1.56
CA PHE A 100 24.05 3.96 -1.15
C PHE A 100 24.44 2.92 -2.21
N ALA A 101 23.47 2.40 -2.94
CA ALA A 101 23.64 1.32 -3.92
C ALA A 101 22.66 1.50 -5.11
N PRO A 102 22.86 2.51 -6.00
CA PRO A 102 21.89 2.86 -7.02
C PRO A 102 21.52 1.70 -7.93
N ILE A 103 22.50 1.02 -8.53
CA ILE A 103 22.29 -0.08 -9.48
C ILE A 103 21.55 -1.25 -8.81
N ALA A 104 21.98 -1.65 -7.62
CA ALA A 104 21.35 -2.76 -6.90
C ALA A 104 19.90 -2.42 -6.51
N SER A 105 19.66 -1.19 -6.06
CA SER A 105 18.32 -0.71 -5.71
C SER A 105 17.39 -0.70 -6.92
N GLU A 106 17.88 -0.27 -8.08
CA GLU A 106 17.12 -0.24 -9.32
C GLU A 106 16.78 -1.65 -9.81
N VAL A 107 17.73 -2.59 -9.80
CA VAL A 107 17.49 -4.00 -10.16
C VAL A 107 16.45 -4.64 -9.25
N VAL A 108 16.53 -4.41 -7.93
CA VAL A 108 15.54 -4.94 -6.97
C VAL A 108 14.17 -4.28 -7.19
N TRP A 109 14.13 -2.99 -7.52
CA TRP A 109 12.90 -2.27 -7.84
C TRP A 109 12.19 -2.87 -9.06
N TYR A 110 12.90 -3.11 -10.17
CA TYR A 110 12.35 -3.81 -11.33
C TYR A 110 11.89 -5.23 -10.99
N GLY A 111 12.67 -5.96 -10.20
CA GLY A 111 12.30 -7.29 -9.72
C GLY A 111 10.98 -7.27 -8.92
N ALA A 112 10.78 -6.25 -8.08
CA ALA A 112 9.55 -6.07 -7.31
C ALA A 112 8.35 -5.73 -8.21
N ILE A 113 8.52 -4.89 -9.24
CA ILE A 113 7.48 -4.58 -10.24
C ILE A 113 7.08 -5.86 -10.99
N CYS A 114 8.03 -6.60 -11.52
CA CYS A 114 7.78 -7.85 -12.23
C CYS A 114 7.06 -8.87 -11.34
N SER A 115 7.49 -9.02 -10.08
CA SER A 115 6.87 -9.91 -9.10
C SER A 115 5.45 -9.50 -8.77
N HIS A 116 5.17 -8.21 -8.68
CA HIS A 116 3.82 -7.70 -8.47
C HIS A 116 2.91 -8.03 -9.68
N PHE A 117 3.37 -7.80 -10.91
CA PHE A 117 2.62 -8.19 -12.11
C PHE A 117 2.39 -9.70 -12.20
N MET A 118 3.38 -10.53 -11.84
CA MET A 118 3.20 -11.98 -11.78
C MET A 118 2.14 -12.39 -10.74
N LEU A 119 2.17 -11.76 -9.56
CA LEU A 119 1.15 -11.98 -8.54
C LEU A 119 -0.24 -11.55 -9.05
N MET A 120 -0.34 -10.41 -9.72
CA MET A 120 -1.59 -9.89 -10.31
C MET A 120 -2.14 -10.88 -11.35
N ALA A 121 -1.31 -11.39 -12.26
CA ALA A 121 -1.71 -12.37 -13.27
C ALA A 121 -2.20 -13.68 -12.61
N TRP A 122 -1.45 -14.17 -11.61
CA TRP A 122 -1.85 -15.35 -10.85
C TRP A 122 -3.15 -15.12 -10.07
N PHE A 123 -3.32 -13.94 -9.43
CA PHE A 123 -4.54 -13.57 -8.72
C PHE A 123 -5.75 -13.52 -9.66
N THR A 124 -5.57 -12.94 -10.86
CA THR A 124 -6.60 -12.92 -11.91
C THR A 124 -7.02 -14.32 -12.29
N TYR A 125 -6.05 -15.20 -12.60
CA TYR A 125 -6.32 -16.59 -12.93
C TYR A 125 -7.07 -17.33 -11.82
N ARG A 126 -6.67 -17.11 -10.56
CA ARG A 126 -7.18 -17.89 -9.43
C ARG A 126 -8.53 -17.41 -8.92
N TYR A 127 -8.78 -16.08 -8.92
CA TYR A 127 -9.92 -15.46 -8.23
C TYR A 127 -10.87 -14.66 -9.13
N ILE A 128 -10.44 -14.28 -10.34
CA ILE A 128 -11.30 -13.51 -11.24
C ILE A 128 -11.96 -14.42 -12.29
N ILE A 129 -11.26 -15.44 -12.80
CA ILE A 129 -11.86 -16.36 -13.78
C ILE A 129 -13.06 -17.10 -13.18
N ASN A 130 -12.99 -17.50 -11.90
CA ASN A 130 -14.09 -18.08 -11.16
C ASN A 130 -14.69 -17.05 -10.20
N PHE A 131 -15.17 -15.95 -10.76
CA PHE A 131 -15.62 -14.79 -10.02
C PHE A 131 -16.88 -15.05 -9.21
N GLU A 132 -16.83 -14.74 -7.89
CA GLU A 132 -18.00 -14.65 -7.04
C GLU A 132 -18.01 -13.28 -6.34
N LEU A 133 -19.11 -12.53 -6.48
CA LEU A 133 -19.21 -11.18 -5.90
C LEU A 133 -19.01 -11.18 -4.36
N ARG A 134 -19.39 -12.26 -3.68
CA ARG A 134 -19.22 -12.39 -2.22
C ARG A 134 -17.75 -12.36 -1.77
N ASP A 135 -16.83 -12.78 -2.65
CA ASP A 135 -15.40 -12.89 -2.37
C ASP A 135 -14.60 -11.63 -2.76
N VAL A 136 -15.31 -10.60 -3.24
CA VAL A 136 -14.73 -9.30 -3.56
C VAL A 136 -14.58 -8.46 -2.28
N PHE A 137 -13.37 -8.00 -2.03
CA PHE A 137 -13.01 -7.15 -0.89
C PHE A 137 -12.20 -5.93 -1.36
N PRO A 138 -12.10 -4.86 -0.55
CA PRO A 138 -11.27 -3.71 -0.87
C PRO A 138 -9.78 -4.06 -1.08
N THR A 139 -9.34 -5.22 -0.61
CA THR A 139 -8.00 -5.74 -0.87
C THR A 139 -7.71 -5.99 -2.35
N TYR A 140 -8.75 -6.13 -3.20
CA TYR A 140 -8.58 -6.24 -4.65
C TYR A 140 -7.91 -4.99 -5.24
N PHE A 141 -8.14 -3.80 -4.65
CA PHE A 141 -7.39 -2.60 -5.01
C PHE A 141 -5.88 -2.79 -4.81
N ILE A 142 -5.47 -3.53 -3.78
CA ILE A 142 -4.04 -3.75 -3.51
C ILE A 142 -3.40 -4.54 -4.66
N ALA A 143 -4.07 -5.60 -5.13
CA ALA A 143 -3.55 -6.44 -6.20
C ALA A 143 -3.37 -5.69 -7.53
N TYR A 144 -4.32 -4.80 -7.89
CA TYR A 144 -4.33 -4.15 -9.20
C TYR A 144 -3.88 -2.69 -9.18
N VAL A 145 -4.36 -1.91 -8.21
CA VAL A 145 -4.00 -0.49 -8.11
C VAL A 145 -2.69 -0.29 -7.36
N GLY A 146 -2.34 -1.24 -6.47
CA GLY A 146 -1.11 -1.18 -5.69
C GLY A 146 0.17 -1.05 -6.52
N ILE A 147 0.17 -1.51 -7.78
CA ILE A 147 1.31 -1.34 -8.69
C ILE A 147 1.68 0.14 -8.93
N VAL A 148 0.74 1.09 -8.71
CA VAL A 148 1.00 2.54 -8.81
C VAL A 148 2.05 3.02 -7.80
N VAL A 149 2.41 2.23 -6.79
CA VAL A 149 3.60 2.51 -5.96
C VAL A 149 4.87 2.60 -6.82
N ALA A 150 4.95 1.83 -7.90
CA ALA A 150 6.05 1.97 -8.86
C ALA A 150 6.06 3.37 -9.49
N SER A 151 4.89 3.93 -9.83
CA SER A 151 4.80 5.31 -10.34
C SER A 151 5.28 6.34 -9.30
N VAL A 152 4.89 6.17 -8.04
CA VAL A 152 5.31 7.06 -6.94
C VAL A 152 6.82 7.02 -6.72
N THR A 153 7.45 5.87 -6.93
CA THR A 153 8.89 5.65 -6.69
C THR A 153 9.77 5.83 -7.94
N ALA A 154 9.18 5.80 -9.14
CA ALA A 154 9.89 5.89 -10.42
C ALA A 154 10.78 7.15 -10.57
N PRO A 155 10.42 8.35 -10.07
CA PRO A 155 11.29 9.52 -10.13
C PRO A 155 12.65 9.31 -9.46
N THR A 156 12.72 8.50 -8.40
CA THR A 156 14.00 8.17 -7.73
C THR A 156 14.98 7.50 -8.69
N PHE A 157 14.48 6.76 -9.67
CA PHE A 157 15.27 6.00 -10.65
C PHE A 157 15.30 6.66 -12.03
N ASN A 158 14.77 7.89 -12.18
CA ASN A 158 14.64 8.62 -13.44
C ASN A 158 13.79 7.88 -14.52
N HIS A 159 12.83 7.05 -14.10
CA HIS A 159 11.96 6.26 -14.98
C HIS A 159 10.54 6.84 -15.07
N HIS A 160 10.42 8.16 -15.30
CA HIS A 160 9.12 8.86 -15.37
C HIS A 160 8.16 8.24 -16.37
N ASN A 161 8.62 7.92 -17.58
CA ASN A 161 7.77 7.34 -18.63
C ASN A 161 7.17 5.98 -18.21
N LEU A 162 7.99 5.11 -17.63
CA LEU A 162 7.50 3.83 -17.10
C LEU A 162 6.49 4.06 -15.99
N GLY A 163 6.78 4.99 -15.07
CA GLY A 163 5.86 5.38 -14.00
C GLY A 163 4.53 5.89 -14.52
N GLU A 164 4.54 6.67 -15.62
CA GLU A 164 3.33 7.18 -16.26
C GLU A 164 2.48 6.05 -16.86
N TYR A 165 3.08 5.09 -17.60
CA TYR A 165 2.35 3.93 -18.11
C TYR A 165 1.72 3.09 -17.01
N ILE A 166 2.46 2.86 -15.93
CA ILE A 166 1.96 2.10 -14.78
C ILE A 166 0.83 2.88 -14.07
N PHE A 167 0.94 4.21 -13.96
CA PHE A 167 -0.13 5.04 -13.42
C PHE A 167 -1.43 4.87 -14.21
N TRP A 168 -1.39 5.04 -15.54
CA TRP A 168 -2.59 4.92 -16.36
C TRP A 168 -3.22 3.54 -16.30
N PHE A 169 -2.40 2.49 -16.29
CA PHE A 169 -2.88 1.14 -16.05
C PHE A 169 -3.58 1.00 -14.69
N GLY A 170 -2.93 1.40 -13.61
CA GLY A 170 -3.47 1.28 -12.26
C GLY A 170 -4.71 2.15 -12.04
N PHE A 171 -4.75 3.35 -12.61
CA PHE A 171 -5.89 4.25 -12.54
C PHE A 171 -7.12 3.67 -13.29
N THR A 172 -6.90 3.07 -14.45
CA THR A 172 -7.96 2.35 -15.17
C THR A 172 -8.51 1.19 -14.33
N MET A 173 -7.62 0.40 -13.72
CA MET A 173 -8.02 -0.69 -12.82
C MET A 173 -8.78 -0.16 -11.59
N TYR A 174 -8.37 1.01 -11.06
CA TYR A 174 -9.09 1.67 -9.97
C TYR A 174 -10.54 1.96 -10.36
N MET A 175 -10.78 2.57 -11.51
CA MET A 175 -12.14 2.93 -11.95
C MET A 175 -13.05 1.70 -12.04
N ILE A 176 -12.54 0.60 -12.61
CA ILE A 176 -13.28 -0.66 -12.73
C ILE A 176 -13.56 -1.26 -11.34
N LEU A 177 -12.53 -1.37 -10.51
CA LEU A 177 -12.63 -1.98 -9.20
C LEU A 177 -13.44 -1.13 -8.21
N PHE A 178 -13.40 0.20 -8.33
CA PHE A 178 -14.20 1.07 -7.47
C PHE A 178 -15.69 0.78 -7.62
N ALA A 179 -16.16 0.65 -8.87
CA ALA A 179 -17.53 0.26 -9.13
C ALA A 179 -17.83 -1.14 -8.56
N LEU A 180 -16.98 -2.12 -8.86
CA LEU A 180 -17.17 -3.51 -8.44
C LEU A 180 -17.20 -3.68 -6.91
N VAL A 181 -16.21 -3.12 -6.20
CA VAL A 181 -16.10 -3.21 -4.74
C VAL A 181 -17.25 -2.45 -4.08
N THR A 182 -17.66 -1.30 -4.63
CA THR A 182 -18.80 -0.53 -4.10
C THR A 182 -20.11 -1.29 -4.27
N ILE A 183 -20.36 -1.91 -5.42
CA ILE A 183 -21.52 -2.80 -5.64
C ILE A 183 -21.51 -3.92 -4.60
N ARG A 184 -20.34 -4.53 -4.33
CA ARG A 184 -20.23 -5.58 -3.30
C ARG A 184 -20.59 -5.06 -1.90
N TYR A 185 -20.14 -3.86 -1.53
CA TYR A 185 -20.43 -3.28 -0.21
C TYR A 185 -21.87 -2.77 -0.07
N CYS A 186 -22.51 -2.39 -1.17
CA CYS A 186 -23.94 -2.06 -1.21
C CYS A 186 -24.85 -3.30 -1.31
N SER A 187 -24.28 -4.49 -1.58
CA SER A 187 -25.04 -5.73 -1.68
C SER A 187 -25.48 -6.22 -0.28
N LYS A 188 -26.53 -7.06 -0.25
CA LYS A 188 -27.06 -7.64 1.00
C LYS A 188 -26.15 -8.72 1.65
N HIS A 189 -25.01 -9.05 1.04
CA HIS A 189 -24.13 -10.07 1.58
C HIS A 189 -23.35 -9.53 2.78
N ALA A 190 -23.51 -10.16 3.93
CA ALA A 190 -22.83 -9.77 5.17
C ALA A 190 -21.29 -9.84 5.02
N ILE A 191 -20.62 -8.87 5.63
CA ILE A 191 -19.15 -8.85 5.75
C ILE A 191 -18.80 -9.44 7.11
N ALA A 192 -18.01 -10.51 7.13
CA ALA A 192 -17.54 -11.14 8.36
C ALA A 192 -16.75 -10.14 9.21
N GLU A 193 -16.87 -10.23 10.53
CA GLU A 193 -16.23 -9.29 11.47
C GLU A 193 -14.73 -9.11 11.23
N PRO A 194 -13.92 -10.19 11.00
CA PRO A 194 -12.49 -10.04 10.71
C PRO A 194 -12.17 -9.27 9.43
N ALA A 195 -13.11 -9.15 8.50
CA ALA A 195 -12.93 -8.44 7.23
C ALA A 195 -13.41 -6.97 7.28
N LYS A 196 -14.12 -6.56 8.34
CA LYS A 196 -14.63 -5.18 8.48
C LYS A 196 -13.52 -4.12 8.45
N PRO A 197 -12.33 -4.29 9.09
CA PRO A 197 -11.24 -3.32 9.02
C PRO A 197 -10.73 -3.05 7.61
N LEU A 198 -10.92 -3.98 6.66
CA LEU A 198 -10.52 -3.81 5.25
C LEU A 198 -11.23 -2.63 4.57
N PHE A 199 -12.34 -2.13 5.15
CA PHE A 199 -13.01 -0.93 4.66
C PHE A 199 -12.07 0.28 4.60
N CYS A 200 -11.08 0.37 5.48
CA CYS A 200 -10.09 1.46 5.48
C CYS A 200 -9.27 1.54 4.20
N ILE A 201 -9.16 0.44 3.44
CA ILE A 201 -8.43 0.42 2.17
C ILE A 201 -9.09 1.34 1.14
N TYR A 202 -10.38 1.70 1.27
CA TYR A 202 -11.04 2.63 0.35
C TYR A 202 -10.35 3.98 0.20
N THR A 203 -9.61 4.45 1.22
CA THR A 203 -8.90 5.74 1.13
C THR A 203 -7.67 5.66 0.22
N ALA A 204 -7.04 4.48 0.13
CA ALA A 204 -5.74 4.32 -0.49
C ALA A 204 -5.72 4.45 -2.02
N PRO A 205 -6.62 3.83 -2.79
CA PRO A 205 -6.46 3.73 -4.24
C PRO A 205 -6.49 5.07 -4.96
N MET A 206 -7.41 5.98 -4.58
CA MET A 206 -7.48 7.31 -5.18
C MET A 206 -6.29 8.17 -4.74
N SER A 207 -5.93 8.14 -3.45
CA SER A 207 -4.76 8.87 -2.93
C SER A 207 -3.47 8.37 -3.57
N LEU A 208 -3.31 7.06 -3.73
CA LEU A 208 -2.17 6.46 -4.41
C LEU A 208 -2.11 6.83 -5.89
N SER A 209 -3.26 6.81 -6.57
CA SER A 209 -3.36 7.23 -7.97
C SER A 209 -2.98 8.71 -8.13
N LEU A 210 -3.47 9.58 -7.25
CA LEU A 210 -3.11 11.00 -7.26
C LEU A 210 -1.61 11.21 -7.01
N ALA A 211 -1.03 10.49 -6.05
CA ALA A 211 0.41 10.56 -5.78
C ALA A 211 1.24 10.09 -7.00
N GLY A 212 0.82 9.01 -7.66
CA GLY A 212 1.46 8.52 -8.89
C GLY A 212 1.32 9.49 -10.07
N TYR A 213 0.14 10.11 -10.22
CA TYR A 213 -0.10 11.15 -11.23
C TYR A 213 0.83 12.34 -11.06
N LEU A 214 0.90 12.86 -9.84
CA LEU A 214 1.77 14.00 -9.49
C LEU A 214 3.25 13.67 -9.66
N ALA A 215 3.64 12.41 -9.43
CA ALA A 215 5.02 11.99 -9.53
C ALA A 215 5.52 11.82 -10.97
N CYS A 216 4.71 11.27 -11.88
CA CYS A 216 5.20 10.78 -13.17
C CYS A 216 4.60 11.44 -14.40
N VAL A 217 3.35 11.93 -14.35
CA VAL A 217 2.72 12.52 -15.55
C VAL A 217 3.35 13.87 -15.85
N ALA A 218 3.82 14.06 -17.09
CA ALA A 218 4.50 15.29 -17.48
C ALA A 218 3.50 16.45 -17.60
N ASP A 219 2.47 16.30 -18.42
CA ASP A 219 1.46 17.32 -18.67
C ASP A 219 0.28 17.17 -17.70
N LYS A 220 0.41 17.76 -16.51
CA LYS A 220 -0.57 17.63 -15.45
C LYS A 220 -1.77 18.55 -15.65
N SER A 221 -2.97 17.97 -15.69
CA SER A 221 -4.23 18.73 -15.69
C SER A 221 -4.61 19.13 -14.26
N LEU A 222 -4.73 20.44 -14.02
CA LEU A 222 -5.17 20.97 -12.73
C LEU A 222 -6.58 20.47 -12.37
N ILE A 223 -7.47 20.38 -13.36
CA ILE A 223 -8.84 19.87 -13.17
C ILE A 223 -8.79 18.42 -12.66
N MET A 224 -7.96 17.59 -13.26
CA MET A 224 -7.80 16.18 -12.84
C MET A 224 -7.27 16.10 -11.40
N ILE A 225 -6.25 16.90 -11.07
CA ILE A 225 -5.69 16.95 -9.70
C ILE A 225 -6.78 17.32 -8.69
N VAL A 226 -7.55 18.37 -8.96
CA VAL A 226 -8.63 18.82 -8.05
C VAL A 226 -9.71 17.75 -7.89
N ILE A 227 -10.16 17.14 -8.97
CA ILE A 227 -11.17 16.07 -8.89
C ILE A 227 -10.64 14.88 -8.08
N MET A 228 -9.43 14.40 -8.38
CA MET A 228 -8.82 13.28 -7.67
C MET A 228 -8.61 13.61 -6.18
N GLN A 229 -8.18 14.84 -5.86
CA GLN A 229 -7.98 15.28 -4.47
C GLN A 229 -9.32 15.32 -3.70
N ILE A 230 -10.39 15.89 -4.30
CA ILE A 230 -11.72 15.94 -3.66
C ILE A 230 -12.22 14.50 -3.40
N LEU A 231 -12.09 13.61 -4.36
CA LEU A 231 -12.50 12.20 -4.20
C LEU A 231 -11.66 11.48 -3.14
N ALA A 232 -10.35 11.68 -3.14
CA ALA A 232 -9.46 11.10 -2.14
C ALA A 232 -9.84 11.54 -0.72
N GLN A 233 -10.05 12.85 -0.52
CA GLN A 233 -10.46 13.40 0.78
C GLN A 233 -11.87 12.98 1.18
N GLY A 234 -12.82 12.93 0.24
CA GLY A 234 -14.17 12.46 0.51
C GLY A 234 -14.18 11.00 1.00
N LEU A 235 -13.41 10.13 0.36
CA LEU A 235 -13.26 8.73 0.79
C LEU A 235 -12.55 8.62 2.15
N PHE A 236 -11.53 9.44 2.39
CA PHE A 236 -10.84 9.48 3.68
C PHE A 236 -11.80 9.86 4.82
N VAL A 237 -12.57 10.96 4.65
CA VAL A 237 -13.59 11.38 5.62
C VAL A 237 -14.63 10.28 5.83
N ALA A 238 -15.11 9.65 4.76
CA ALA A 238 -16.06 8.53 4.86
C ALA A 238 -15.50 7.37 5.70
N VAL A 239 -14.23 7.02 5.53
CA VAL A 239 -13.57 5.99 6.37
C VAL A 239 -13.42 6.46 7.81
N LEU A 240 -13.03 7.72 8.06
CA LEU A 240 -12.90 8.27 9.41
C LEU A 240 -14.21 8.16 10.20
N THR A 241 -15.38 8.35 9.56
CA THR A 241 -16.69 8.19 10.23
C THR A 241 -16.93 6.77 10.74
N GLN A 242 -16.30 5.76 10.14
CA GLN A 242 -16.43 4.35 10.56
C GLN A 242 -15.36 3.94 11.58
N MET A 243 -14.26 4.68 11.72
CA MET A 243 -13.16 4.36 12.63
C MET A 243 -13.60 4.07 14.08
N PRO A 244 -14.52 4.87 14.71
CA PRO A 244 -14.95 4.60 16.07
C PRO A 244 -15.62 3.23 16.25
N LYS A 245 -16.27 2.71 15.18
CA LYS A 245 -16.87 1.37 15.21
C LYS A 245 -15.84 0.28 14.97
N LEU A 246 -14.90 0.52 14.04
CA LEU A 246 -13.86 -0.44 13.67
C LEU A 246 -12.86 -0.66 14.83
N LEU A 247 -12.50 0.39 15.57
CA LEU A 247 -11.59 0.32 16.71
C LEU A 247 -12.18 -0.41 17.94
N LYS A 248 -13.51 -0.61 17.98
CA LYS A 248 -14.17 -1.40 19.05
C LYS A 248 -14.16 -2.90 18.79
N LEU A 249 -13.76 -3.34 17.58
CA LEU A 249 -13.67 -4.77 17.26
C LEU A 249 -12.50 -5.41 18.01
N LYS A 250 -12.54 -6.74 18.13
CA LYS A 250 -11.39 -7.53 18.59
C LYS A 250 -10.22 -7.32 17.61
N PHE A 251 -9.00 -7.50 18.10
CA PHE A 251 -7.84 -7.41 17.25
C PHE A 251 -7.84 -8.53 16.19
N TYR A 252 -7.72 -8.13 14.93
CA TYR A 252 -7.56 -9.02 13.77
C TYR A 252 -6.33 -8.60 12.95
N PRO A 253 -5.64 -9.53 12.25
CA PRO A 253 -4.54 -9.17 11.36
C PRO A 253 -4.92 -8.16 10.26
N SER A 254 -6.20 -8.05 9.93
CA SER A 254 -6.76 -7.06 8.98
C SER A 254 -6.63 -5.59 9.47
N TYR A 255 -6.27 -5.36 10.74
CA TYR A 255 -5.91 -4.03 11.25
C TYR A 255 -4.68 -3.43 10.54
N ALA A 256 -3.87 -4.24 9.86
CA ALA A 256 -2.85 -3.76 8.93
C ALA A 256 -3.42 -2.80 7.86
N ALA A 257 -4.72 -2.86 7.57
CA ALA A 257 -5.43 -1.93 6.68
C ALA A 257 -5.53 -0.49 7.22
N PHE A 258 -5.17 -0.23 8.49
CA PHE A 258 -5.15 1.13 9.05
C PHE A 258 -3.83 1.86 8.82
N THR A 259 -2.80 1.20 8.32
CA THR A 259 -1.45 1.76 8.17
C THR A 259 -1.29 2.54 6.85
N PHE A 260 -0.90 1.88 5.77
CA PHE A 260 -0.61 2.51 4.49
C PHE A 260 -1.72 3.44 3.94
N PRO A 261 -3.04 3.12 4.04
CA PRO A 261 -4.08 3.99 3.53
C PRO A 261 -4.04 5.41 4.09
N PHE A 262 -3.81 5.58 5.39
CA PHE A 262 -3.71 6.89 6.02
C PHE A 262 -2.44 7.63 5.60
N VAL A 263 -1.32 6.91 5.52
CA VAL A 263 -0.03 7.47 5.10
C VAL A 263 -0.09 7.99 3.67
N ILE A 264 -0.65 7.20 2.73
CA ILE A 264 -0.69 7.61 1.32
C ILE A 264 -1.65 8.79 1.08
N THR A 265 -2.70 8.92 1.90
CA THR A 265 -3.59 10.07 1.84
C THR A 265 -2.85 11.35 2.23
N ALA A 266 -2.10 11.33 3.32
CA ALA A 266 -1.27 12.46 3.74
C ALA A 266 -0.17 12.80 2.71
N ILE A 267 0.46 11.79 2.10
CA ILE A 267 1.45 11.99 1.02
C ILE A 267 0.80 12.69 -0.17
N ALA A 268 -0.35 12.20 -0.65
CA ALA A 268 -1.03 12.75 -1.82
C ALA A 268 -1.44 14.21 -1.60
N LEU A 269 -2.02 14.53 -0.43
CA LEU A 269 -2.38 15.91 -0.11
C LEU A 269 -1.14 16.82 -0.04
N ARG A 270 -0.06 16.39 0.61
CA ARG A 270 1.18 17.15 0.66
C ARG A 270 1.78 17.39 -0.73
N GLN A 271 1.79 16.38 -1.59
CA GLN A 271 2.27 16.50 -2.97
C GLN A 271 1.39 17.47 -3.77
N THR A 272 0.07 17.43 -3.58
CA THR A 272 -0.86 18.39 -4.21
C THR A 272 -0.54 19.82 -3.78
N VAL A 273 -0.35 20.06 -2.48
CA VAL A 273 0.02 21.39 -1.95
C VAL A 273 1.36 21.85 -2.53
N SER A 274 2.36 20.97 -2.58
CA SER A 274 3.67 21.28 -3.17
C SER A 274 3.55 21.65 -4.64
N TYR A 275 2.80 20.87 -5.43
CA TYR A 275 2.60 21.13 -6.85
C TYR A 275 1.87 22.48 -7.09
N LEU A 276 0.83 22.80 -6.32
CA LEU A 276 0.13 24.07 -6.45
C LEU A 276 1.06 25.26 -6.16
N ASN A 277 1.94 25.15 -5.16
CA ASN A 277 2.96 26.17 -4.88
C ASN A 277 3.97 26.31 -6.03
N GLU A 278 4.42 25.20 -6.65
CA GLU A 278 5.33 25.21 -7.78
C GLU A 278 4.77 25.96 -9.00
N ILE A 279 3.45 25.84 -9.25
CA ILE A 279 2.78 26.54 -10.35
C ILE A 279 2.22 27.92 -9.92
N ASN A 280 2.66 28.44 -8.77
CA ASN A 280 2.27 29.76 -8.21
C ASN A 280 0.77 29.93 -7.98
N ILE A 281 0.02 28.87 -7.69
CA ILE A 281 -1.36 28.95 -7.24
C ILE A 281 -1.37 29.12 -5.72
N ALA A 282 -2.05 30.17 -5.24
CA ALA A 282 -2.18 30.42 -3.81
C ALA A 282 -2.92 29.28 -3.10
N VAL A 283 -2.22 28.61 -2.18
CA VAL A 283 -2.78 27.53 -1.38
C VAL A 283 -3.37 28.10 -0.09
N PRO A 284 -4.67 27.88 0.19
CA PRO A 284 -5.26 28.28 1.45
C PRO A 284 -4.51 27.68 2.64
N SER A 285 -4.24 28.49 3.68
CA SER A 285 -3.50 28.07 4.88
C SER A 285 -4.15 26.85 5.58
N ILE A 286 -5.46 26.70 5.42
CA ILE A 286 -6.20 25.54 5.97
C ILE A 286 -5.70 24.21 5.38
N LEU A 287 -5.30 24.16 4.11
CA LEU A 287 -4.77 22.92 3.52
C LEU A 287 -3.45 22.48 4.17
N ASN A 288 -2.59 23.43 4.54
CA ASN A 288 -1.37 23.13 5.30
C ASN A 288 -1.70 22.56 6.69
N CYS A 289 -2.74 23.09 7.35
CA CYS A 289 -3.21 22.52 8.61
C CYS A 289 -3.74 21.09 8.41
N VAL A 290 -4.50 20.84 7.35
CA VAL A 290 -5.01 19.48 7.04
C VAL A 290 -3.87 18.52 6.76
N VAL A 291 -2.83 18.91 6.00
CA VAL A 291 -1.61 18.09 5.80
C VAL A 291 -0.98 17.73 7.15
N GLY A 292 -0.89 18.68 8.08
CA GLY A 292 -0.38 18.43 9.43
C GLY A 292 -1.23 17.41 10.20
N VAL A 293 -2.55 17.57 10.19
CA VAL A 293 -3.49 16.68 10.86
C VAL A 293 -3.43 15.28 10.26
N GLU A 294 -3.44 15.14 8.94
CA GLU A 294 -3.33 13.84 8.28
C GLU A 294 -1.99 13.16 8.56
N THR A 295 -0.89 13.95 8.61
CA THR A 295 0.43 13.42 8.98
C THR A 295 0.41 12.87 10.41
N ILE A 296 -0.22 13.56 11.36
CA ILE A 296 -0.38 13.08 12.75
C ILE A 296 -1.27 11.82 12.80
N LEU A 297 -2.36 11.80 12.05
CA LEU A 297 -3.24 10.62 12.00
C LEU A 297 -2.59 9.39 11.36
N ALA A 298 -1.58 9.61 10.53
CA ALA A 298 -0.82 8.55 9.86
C ALA A 298 0.31 7.97 10.72
N THR A 299 0.72 8.66 11.81
CA THR A 299 1.78 8.23 12.75
C THR A 299 1.21 7.46 13.93
#